data_9ad96b12c00211da2aeec1292c3144e4
#
_entry.id   9ad96b12c00211da2aeec1292c3144e4
#
_cell.length_a   1.000
_cell.length_b   1.000
_cell.length_c   1.000
_cell.angle_alpha   90.00
_cell.angle_beta   90.00
_cell.angle_gamma   90.00
#
_symmetry.space_group_name_H-M   'P 1'
#
loop_
_entity.id
_entity.type
_entity.pdbx_description
1 polymer ?
#
loop_
_entity_poly.entity_id
_entity_poly.type
_entity_poly.pdbx_seq_one_letter_code
_entity_poly.pdbx_strand_id
1 'polypeptide(L)'
;MSDLHSINEAINKRAGRKLLPSIAVGLFLLAIIFSTMAYVPVLFAVFVGAAVLIALHELTSAFKARDIHTNYLQLSIATALILASSWVGGLPGLAVSIAIALIVNLFLVLLRGTEGFIKNATASAFALLYPGFVAGFIFLLARSGEGFSYIATLVILVGCNDTFAYVFGVLLGKHPLAPKISPKKTWEGFVGGLVFTAIGSALAFHYLLDHHPAIGALAGFAGVLAATVGDLVESAIKRDLSIKDMGTLLPGHGGMLDRLDSALITAPVMWCCIELLKRFA
;
A
#
# COMPACT_ATOMS: atom_id res chain seq x y z
N MET A 1 36.30 -13.81 -7.07
CA MET A 1 35.43 -13.39 -5.95
C MET A 1 35.50 -11.87 -5.65
N SER A 2 36.63 -11.19 -5.94
CA SER A 2 36.82 -9.75 -5.76
C SER A 2 35.86 -8.88 -6.61
N ASP A 3 35.58 -9.28 -7.85
CA ASP A 3 34.76 -8.48 -8.78
C ASP A 3 33.29 -8.41 -8.39
N LEU A 4 32.71 -9.50 -7.89
CA LEU A 4 31.31 -9.52 -7.44
C LEU A 4 31.09 -8.65 -6.18
N HIS A 5 32.10 -8.54 -5.32
CA HIS A 5 32.02 -7.73 -4.11
C HIS A 5 32.10 -6.24 -4.46
N SER A 6 32.99 -5.85 -5.36
CA SER A 6 33.13 -4.47 -5.83
C SER A 6 31.92 -3.99 -6.63
N ILE A 7 31.34 -4.85 -7.46
CA ILE A 7 30.09 -4.57 -8.20
C ILE A 7 28.93 -4.39 -7.21
N ASN A 8 28.82 -5.25 -6.20
CA ASN A 8 27.76 -5.16 -5.19
C ASN A 8 27.90 -3.89 -4.32
N GLU A 9 29.11 -3.48 -3.96
CA GLU A 9 29.37 -2.22 -3.27
C GLU A 9 29.03 -0.99 -4.13
N ALA A 10 29.37 -1.01 -5.41
CA ALA A 10 29.04 0.07 -6.33
C ALA A 10 27.49 0.21 -6.52
N ILE A 11 26.80 -0.92 -6.63
CA ILE A 11 25.34 -0.97 -6.72
C ILE A 11 24.72 -0.48 -5.40
N ASN A 12 25.16 -0.97 -4.24
CA ASN A 12 24.68 -0.55 -2.93
C ASN A 12 24.87 0.95 -2.68
N LYS A 13 25.98 1.53 -3.14
CA LYS A 13 26.27 2.96 -3.03
C LYS A 13 25.34 3.80 -3.90
N ARG A 14 25.00 3.33 -5.11
CA ARG A 14 24.00 4.00 -5.98
C ARG A 14 22.56 3.78 -5.50
N ALA A 15 22.22 2.59 -5.03
CA ALA A 15 20.88 2.25 -4.52
C ALA A 15 20.59 2.86 -3.15
N GLY A 16 21.62 3.23 -2.36
CA GLY A 16 21.47 3.76 -1.00
C GLY A 16 20.97 2.73 0.03
N ARG A 17 21.00 1.42 -0.31
CA ARG A 17 20.60 0.29 0.57
C ARG A 17 21.29 -1.00 0.14
N LYS A 18 21.33 -1.98 1.07
CA LYS A 18 21.88 -3.32 0.79
C LYS A 18 20.88 -4.11 -0.07
N LEU A 19 21.20 -4.32 -1.35
CA LEU A 19 20.28 -4.89 -2.35
C LEU A 19 19.91 -6.35 -2.04
N LEU A 20 20.86 -7.21 -1.72
CA LEU A 20 20.63 -8.64 -1.47
C LEU A 20 19.65 -8.92 -0.30
N PRO A 21 19.84 -8.32 0.90
CA PRO A 21 18.85 -8.47 1.97
C PRO A 21 17.48 -7.96 1.60
N SER A 22 17.41 -6.88 0.80
CA SER A 22 16.12 -6.32 0.34
C SER A 22 15.38 -7.31 -0.57
N ILE A 23 16.08 -7.93 -1.52
CA ILE A 23 15.48 -8.94 -2.40
C ILE A 23 15.02 -10.15 -1.58
N ALA A 24 15.83 -10.64 -0.64
CA ALA A 24 15.48 -11.79 0.18
C ALA A 24 14.20 -11.56 1.01
N VAL A 25 14.08 -10.39 1.65
CA VAL A 25 12.86 -10.02 2.39
C VAL A 25 11.66 -9.90 1.45
N GLY A 26 11.81 -9.28 0.28
CA GLY A 26 10.74 -9.18 -0.71
C GLY A 26 10.25 -10.56 -1.18
N LEU A 27 11.16 -11.47 -1.55
CA LEU A 27 10.82 -12.83 -1.94
C LEU A 27 10.15 -13.62 -0.81
N PHE A 28 10.62 -13.45 0.42
CA PHE A 28 10.01 -14.08 1.60
C PHE A 28 8.57 -13.60 1.82
N LEU A 29 8.33 -12.29 1.73
CA LEU A 29 6.97 -11.73 1.84
C LEU A 29 6.06 -12.21 0.71
N LEU A 30 6.55 -12.25 -0.53
CA LEU A 30 5.81 -12.80 -1.67
C LEU A 30 5.47 -14.28 -1.46
N ALA A 31 6.42 -15.08 -0.96
CA ALA A 31 6.17 -16.49 -0.65
C ALA A 31 5.07 -16.65 0.41
N ILE A 32 5.05 -15.82 1.46
CA ILE A 32 3.97 -15.82 2.46
C ILE A 32 2.64 -15.43 1.82
N ILE A 33 2.60 -14.35 1.05
CA ILE A 33 1.37 -13.87 0.39
C ILE A 33 0.78 -14.96 -0.49
N PHE A 34 1.57 -15.53 -1.41
CA PHE A 34 1.08 -16.51 -2.36
C PHE A 34 0.76 -17.85 -1.72
N SER A 35 1.56 -18.34 -0.77
CA SER A 35 1.27 -19.59 -0.07
C SER A 35 0.02 -19.47 0.81
N THR A 36 -0.14 -18.39 1.56
CA THR A 36 -1.33 -18.20 2.39
C THR A 36 -2.59 -18.03 1.54
N MET A 37 -2.53 -17.26 0.44
CA MET A 37 -3.66 -17.13 -0.48
C MET A 37 -4.05 -18.45 -1.17
N ALA A 38 -3.05 -19.28 -1.53
CA ALA A 38 -3.30 -20.54 -2.24
C ALA A 38 -3.91 -21.61 -1.33
N TYR A 39 -3.46 -21.69 -0.07
CA TYR A 39 -3.84 -22.80 0.81
C TYR A 39 -4.82 -22.41 1.92
N VAL A 40 -4.69 -21.22 2.50
CA VAL A 40 -5.50 -20.77 3.64
C VAL A 40 -5.74 -19.26 3.57
N PRO A 41 -6.71 -18.79 2.77
CA PRO A 41 -6.96 -17.34 2.58
C PRO A 41 -7.21 -16.55 3.87
N VAL A 42 -7.70 -17.22 4.93
CA VAL A 42 -7.86 -16.60 6.25
C VAL A 42 -6.51 -16.23 6.87
N LEU A 43 -5.46 -17.05 6.66
CA LEU A 43 -4.10 -16.71 7.12
C LEU A 43 -3.54 -15.49 6.37
N PHE A 44 -3.84 -15.35 5.09
CA PHE A 44 -3.52 -14.14 4.34
C PHE A 44 -4.20 -12.91 4.96
N ALA A 45 -5.50 -13.01 5.28
CA ALA A 45 -6.24 -11.93 5.92
C ALA A 45 -5.64 -11.56 7.29
N VAL A 46 -5.26 -12.54 8.10
CA VAL A 46 -4.57 -12.32 9.39
C VAL A 46 -3.20 -11.65 9.18
N PHE A 47 -2.42 -12.13 8.22
CA PHE A 47 -1.10 -11.56 7.90
C PHE A 47 -1.19 -10.10 7.44
N VAL A 48 -2.07 -9.80 6.48
CA VAL A 48 -2.29 -8.43 6.01
C VAL A 48 -2.89 -7.56 7.12
N GLY A 49 -3.84 -8.08 7.89
CA GLY A 49 -4.41 -7.38 9.05
C GLY A 49 -3.34 -6.99 10.07
N ALA A 50 -2.42 -7.90 10.39
CA ALA A 50 -1.29 -7.61 11.28
C ALA A 50 -0.37 -6.52 10.68
N ALA A 51 -0.06 -6.60 9.38
CA ALA A 51 0.74 -5.59 8.69
C ALA A 51 0.08 -4.20 8.73
N VAL A 52 -1.26 -4.13 8.52
CA VAL A 52 -2.02 -2.88 8.62
C VAL A 52 -2.02 -2.33 10.05
N LEU A 53 -2.16 -3.17 11.08
CA LEU A 53 -2.09 -2.72 12.47
C LEU A 53 -0.68 -2.20 12.85
N ILE A 54 0.37 -2.81 12.31
CA ILE A 54 1.74 -2.30 12.48
C ILE A 54 1.89 -0.94 11.77
N ALA A 55 1.42 -0.81 10.53
CA ALA A 55 1.42 0.46 9.79
C ALA A 55 0.64 1.56 10.53
N LEU A 56 -0.48 1.20 11.15
CA LEU A 56 -1.26 2.10 12.00
C LEU A 56 -0.48 2.52 13.26
N HIS A 57 0.26 1.60 13.87
CA HIS A 57 1.13 1.91 15.02
C HIS A 57 2.24 2.89 14.62
N GLU A 58 2.88 2.69 13.49
CA GLU A 58 3.92 3.59 12.97
C GLU A 58 3.35 4.99 12.73
N LEU A 59 2.19 5.10 12.05
CA LEU A 59 1.52 6.36 11.78
C LEU A 59 1.12 7.10 13.07
N THR A 60 0.50 6.41 14.03
CA THR A 60 0.07 7.03 15.30
C THR A 60 1.26 7.41 16.18
N SER A 61 2.37 6.68 16.12
CA SER A 61 3.61 7.02 16.80
C SER A 61 4.26 8.27 16.20
N ALA A 62 4.23 8.41 14.86
CA ALA A 62 4.70 9.60 14.17
C ALA A 62 3.83 10.83 14.50
N PHE A 63 2.51 10.66 14.62
CA PHE A 63 1.60 11.71 15.09
C PHE A 63 1.94 12.18 16.49
N LYS A 64 2.18 11.25 17.41
CA LYS A 64 2.54 11.56 18.79
C LYS A 64 3.82 12.41 18.91
N ALA A 65 4.80 12.17 18.03
CA ALA A 65 6.03 12.98 17.97
C ALA A 65 5.78 14.45 17.53
N ARG A 66 4.58 14.77 17.07
CA ARG A 66 4.13 16.13 16.65
C ARG A 66 2.98 16.66 17.52
N ASP A 67 2.86 16.17 18.76
CA ASP A 67 1.81 16.56 19.71
C ASP A 67 0.38 16.36 19.14
N ILE A 68 0.22 15.36 18.27
CA ILE A 68 -1.08 14.92 17.77
C ILE A 68 -1.50 13.69 18.58
N HIS A 69 -2.48 13.84 19.44
CA HIS A 69 -2.87 12.81 20.39
C HIS A 69 -3.95 11.89 19.82
N THR A 70 -3.52 10.73 19.32
CA THR A 70 -4.40 9.64 18.90
C THR A 70 -4.31 8.46 19.88
N ASN A 71 -5.36 7.64 19.99
CA ASN A 71 -5.32 6.45 20.84
C ASN A 71 -5.13 5.22 19.94
N TYR A 72 -3.92 4.68 19.93
CA TYR A 72 -3.58 3.50 19.14
C TYR A 72 -4.48 2.30 19.41
N LEU A 73 -4.76 1.98 20.69
CA LEU A 73 -5.60 0.83 21.03
C LEU A 73 -7.02 0.97 20.49
N GLN A 74 -7.63 2.13 20.64
CA GLN A 74 -8.95 2.44 20.10
C GLN A 74 -8.97 2.30 18.57
N LEU A 75 -7.98 2.90 17.90
CA LEU A 75 -7.89 2.87 16.43
C LEU A 75 -7.58 1.46 15.91
N SER A 76 -6.76 0.67 16.61
CA SER A 76 -6.45 -0.71 16.22
C SER A 76 -7.65 -1.64 16.34
N ILE A 77 -8.46 -1.51 17.41
CA ILE A 77 -9.71 -2.26 17.53
C ILE A 77 -10.67 -1.88 16.40
N ALA A 78 -10.87 -0.59 16.16
CA ALA A 78 -11.73 -0.11 15.08
C ALA A 78 -11.25 -0.61 13.70
N THR A 79 -9.96 -0.52 13.41
CA THR A 79 -9.36 -1.01 12.17
C THR A 79 -9.54 -2.52 12.02
N ALA A 80 -9.29 -3.31 13.07
CA ALA A 80 -9.51 -4.75 13.03
C ALA A 80 -10.98 -5.11 12.74
N LEU A 81 -11.94 -4.37 13.33
CA LEU A 81 -13.36 -4.54 13.04
C LEU A 81 -13.73 -4.14 11.60
N ILE A 82 -13.14 -3.06 11.07
CA ILE A 82 -13.33 -2.66 9.67
C ILE A 82 -12.85 -3.76 8.73
N LEU A 83 -11.65 -4.30 8.93
CA LEU A 83 -11.09 -5.37 8.11
C LEU A 83 -11.89 -6.67 8.21
N ALA A 84 -12.27 -7.07 9.43
CA ALA A 84 -13.13 -8.24 9.66
C ALA A 84 -14.51 -8.07 8.99
N SER A 85 -15.13 -6.89 9.11
CA SER A 85 -16.40 -6.59 8.47
C SER A 85 -16.30 -6.58 6.94
N SER A 86 -15.18 -6.12 6.39
CA SER A 86 -14.89 -6.22 4.96
C SER A 86 -14.80 -7.68 4.50
N TRP A 87 -14.12 -8.53 5.28
CA TRP A 87 -13.98 -9.96 4.98
C TRP A 87 -15.32 -10.70 5.02
N VAL A 88 -16.13 -10.48 6.07
CA VAL A 88 -17.40 -11.20 6.27
C VAL A 88 -18.54 -10.56 5.47
N GLY A 89 -18.72 -9.25 5.58
CA GLY A 89 -19.86 -8.51 5.04
C GLY A 89 -19.65 -7.87 3.66
N GLY A 90 -18.43 -7.99 3.09
CA GLY A 90 -18.11 -7.38 1.78
C GLY A 90 -18.14 -5.85 1.82
N LEU A 91 -18.44 -5.24 0.67
CA LEU A 91 -18.52 -3.79 0.56
C LEU A 91 -19.52 -3.15 1.53
N PRO A 92 -20.75 -3.67 1.72
CA PRO A 92 -21.65 -3.15 2.75
C PRO A 92 -21.05 -3.20 4.17
N GLY A 93 -20.38 -4.31 4.51
CA GLY A 93 -19.69 -4.46 5.80
C GLY A 93 -18.59 -3.42 5.99
N LEU A 94 -17.77 -3.22 4.96
CA LEU A 94 -16.73 -2.18 4.94
C LEU A 94 -17.32 -0.77 5.11
N ALA A 95 -18.38 -0.44 4.37
CA ALA A 95 -19.00 0.89 4.40
C ALA A 95 -19.67 1.19 5.75
N VAL A 96 -20.41 0.23 6.31
CA VAL A 96 -21.07 0.41 7.59
C VAL A 96 -20.07 0.50 8.74
N SER A 97 -19.05 -0.38 8.73
CA SER A 97 -18.05 -0.40 9.81
C SER A 97 -17.21 0.87 9.86
N ILE A 98 -16.81 1.44 8.71
CA ILE A 98 -16.08 2.72 8.71
C ILE A 98 -16.96 3.88 9.20
N ALA A 99 -18.24 3.92 8.80
CA ALA A 99 -19.16 4.95 9.27
C ALA A 99 -19.33 4.91 10.80
N ILE A 100 -19.55 3.73 11.35
CA ILE A 100 -19.63 3.53 12.81
C ILE A 100 -18.30 3.90 13.48
N ALA A 101 -17.17 3.43 12.95
CA ALA A 101 -15.86 3.71 13.51
C ALA A 101 -15.56 5.21 13.58
N LEU A 102 -15.91 5.98 12.53
CA LEU A 102 -15.75 7.43 12.52
C LEU A 102 -16.63 8.13 13.55
N ILE A 103 -17.90 7.75 13.68
CA ILE A 103 -18.81 8.31 14.70
C ILE A 103 -18.30 8.02 16.10
N VAL A 104 -17.92 6.75 16.38
CA VAL A 104 -17.37 6.35 17.68
C VAL A 104 -16.06 7.08 17.96
N ASN A 105 -15.18 7.20 16.96
CA ASN A 105 -13.94 7.94 17.11
C ASN A 105 -14.17 9.42 17.48
N LEU A 106 -15.07 10.11 16.78
CA LEU A 106 -15.41 11.51 17.08
C LEU A 106 -15.94 11.65 18.51
N PHE A 107 -16.83 10.75 18.94
CA PHE A 107 -17.37 10.74 20.29
C PHE A 107 -16.25 10.51 21.34
N LEU A 108 -15.37 9.54 21.14
CA LEU A 108 -14.29 9.24 22.07
C LEU A 108 -13.23 10.34 22.12
N VAL A 109 -12.98 11.06 21.02
CA VAL A 109 -12.12 12.25 21.04
C VAL A 109 -12.78 13.41 21.78
N LEU A 110 -14.12 13.60 21.59
CA LEU A 110 -14.90 14.63 22.30
C LEU A 110 -14.84 14.44 23.81
N LEU A 111 -14.89 13.20 24.32
CA LEU A 111 -14.79 12.91 25.75
C LEU A 111 -13.45 13.32 26.39
N ARG A 112 -12.42 13.60 25.57
CA ARG A 112 -11.11 14.09 26.05
C ARG A 112 -11.05 15.61 26.19
N GLY A 113 -12.11 16.30 25.82
CA GLY A 113 -12.25 17.76 25.87
C GLY A 113 -12.11 18.43 24.52
N THR A 114 -12.21 19.75 24.52
CA THR A 114 -12.24 20.56 23.31
C THR A 114 -10.87 21.07 22.86
N GLU A 115 -9.85 20.99 23.75
CA GLU A 115 -8.51 21.40 23.41
C GLU A 115 -7.88 20.47 22.36
N GLY A 116 -7.44 21.02 21.24
CA GLY A 116 -6.88 20.25 20.12
C GLY A 116 -7.87 19.28 19.45
N PHE A 117 -9.19 19.41 19.71
CA PHE A 117 -10.20 18.47 19.21
C PHE A 117 -10.11 18.28 17.69
N ILE A 118 -10.10 19.35 16.88
CA ILE A 118 -10.05 19.24 15.43
C ILE A 118 -8.77 18.51 14.99
N LYS A 119 -7.61 18.90 15.53
CA LYS A 119 -6.31 18.30 15.21
C LYS A 119 -6.30 16.78 15.50
N ASN A 120 -6.77 16.38 16.68
CA ASN A 120 -6.77 14.98 17.12
C ASN A 120 -7.86 14.15 16.41
N ALA A 121 -9.04 14.73 16.20
CA ALA A 121 -10.15 14.07 15.51
C ALA A 121 -9.83 13.82 14.03
N THR A 122 -9.29 14.82 13.32
CA THR A 122 -8.90 14.68 11.91
C THR A 122 -7.76 13.67 11.74
N ALA A 123 -6.75 13.70 12.60
CA ALA A 123 -5.65 12.73 12.55
C ALA A 123 -6.12 11.30 12.83
N SER A 124 -7.01 11.13 13.82
CA SER A 124 -7.59 9.81 14.12
C SER A 124 -8.48 9.31 12.98
N ALA A 125 -9.31 10.19 12.39
CA ALA A 125 -10.13 9.84 11.22
C ALA A 125 -9.26 9.49 10.01
N PHE A 126 -8.19 10.25 9.77
CA PHE A 126 -7.22 9.95 8.71
C PHE A 126 -6.57 8.58 8.94
N ALA A 127 -6.18 8.24 10.17
CA ALA A 127 -5.60 6.94 10.50
C ALA A 127 -6.59 5.77 10.32
N LEU A 128 -7.89 5.98 10.53
CA LEU A 128 -8.91 4.98 10.22
C LEU A 128 -9.15 4.84 8.71
N LEU A 129 -9.09 5.94 7.96
CA LEU A 129 -9.32 5.94 6.51
C LEU A 129 -8.12 5.40 5.74
N TYR A 130 -6.92 5.96 5.96
CA TYR A 130 -5.77 5.70 5.12
C TYR A 130 -5.24 4.26 5.24
N PRO A 131 -4.77 3.75 6.41
CA PRO A 131 -4.41 2.34 6.50
C PRO A 131 -5.62 1.41 6.73
N GLY A 132 -6.68 1.83 7.43
CA GLY A 132 -7.78 0.95 7.82
C GLY A 132 -8.79 0.68 6.71
N PHE A 133 -9.55 1.71 6.32
CA PHE A 133 -10.61 1.56 5.30
C PHE A 133 -10.07 1.16 3.94
N VAL A 134 -8.97 1.80 3.51
CA VAL A 134 -8.38 1.54 2.19
C VAL A 134 -7.82 0.12 2.11
N ALA A 135 -7.22 -0.41 3.19
CA ALA A 135 -6.82 -1.81 3.25
C ALA A 135 -8.00 -2.79 3.18
N GLY A 136 -9.20 -2.37 3.58
CA GLY A 136 -10.41 -3.17 3.44
C GLY A 136 -10.66 -3.65 2.00
N PHE A 137 -10.20 -2.91 0.98
CA PHE A 137 -10.29 -3.33 -0.41
C PHE A 137 -9.37 -4.50 -0.76
N ILE A 138 -8.22 -4.65 -0.08
CA ILE A 138 -7.38 -5.87 -0.20
C ILE A 138 -8.18 -7.08 0.30
N PHE A 139 -8.95 -6.91 1.39
CA PHE A 139 -9.80 -7.96 1.94
C PHE A 139 -10.98 -8.27 1.00
N LEU A 140 -11.57 -7.27 0.36
CA LEU A 140 -12.61 -7.47 -0.66
C LEU A 140 -12.09 -8.27 -1.87
N LEU A 141 -10.89 -7.97 -2.34
CA LEU A 141 -10.24 -8.73 -3.41
C LEU A 141 -9.98 -10.17 -2.97
N ALA A 142 -9.37 -10.37 -1.80
CA ALA A 142 -8.93 -11.66 -1.31
C ALA A 142 -10.08 -12.63 -0.96
N ARG A 143 -11.23 -12.12 -0.47
CA ARG A 143 -12.39 -12.95 -0.09
C ARG A 143 -13.16 -13.54 -1.25
N SER A 144 -12.94 -13.09 -2.46
CA SER A 144 -13.65 -13.57 -3.65
C SER A 144 -13.24 -15.01 -4.00
N GLY A 145 -14.09 -15.72 -4.77
CA GLY A 145 -13.73 -17.03 -5.28
C GLY A 145 -12.47 -17.04 -6.15
N GLU A 146 -12.13 -15.90 -6.76
CA GLU A 146 -10.92 -15.67 -7.57
C GLU A 146 -9.86 -14.86 -6.79
N GLY A 147 -9.94 -14.86 -5.48
CA GLY A 147 -9.10 -14.01 -4.62
C GLY A 147 -7.60 -14.18 -4.86
N PHE A 148 -7.13 -15.39 -5.15
CA PHE A 148 -5.74 -15.63 -5.51
C PHE A 148 -5.33 -14.84 -6.77
N SER A 149 -6.12 -14.92 -7.85
CA SER A 149 -5.86 -14.23 -9.11
C SER A 149 -5.91 -12.70 -8.94
N TYR A 150 -6.85 -12.19 -8.14
CA TYR A 150 -6.97 -10.75 -7.87
C TYR A 150 -5.79 -10.23 -7.05
N ILE A 151 -5.37 -10.94 -6.01
CA ILE A 151 -4.20 -10.56 -5.20
C ILE A 151 -2.92 -10.70 -6.03
N ALA A 152 -2.77 -11.76 -6.83
CA ALA A 152 -1.63 -11.92 -7.73
C ALA A 152 -1.54 -10.75 -8.72
N THR A 153 -2.66 -10.36 -9.33
CA THR A 153 -2.72 -9.22 -10.25
C THR A 153 -2.35 -7.90 -9.54
N LEU A 154 -2.85 -7.66 -8.32
CA LEU A 154 -2.49 -6.49 -7.52
C LEU A 154 -0.97 -6.44 -7.24
N VAL A 155 -0.39 -7.58 -6.84
CA VAL A 155 1.05 -7.70 -6.56
C VAL A 155 1.88 -7.48 -7.82
N ILE A 156 1.48 -8.04 -8.97
CA ILE A 156 2.14 -7.81 -10.27
C ILE A 156 2.10 -6.33 -10.62
N LEU A 157 0.96 -5.69 -10.49
CA LEU A 157 0.75 -4.29 -10.83
C LEU A 157 1.64 -3.36 -10.00
N VAL A 158 1.60 -3.51 -8.66
CA VAL A 158 2.43 -2.71 -7.75
C VAL A 158 3.91 -3.03 -7.95
N GLY A 159 4.28 -4.32 -8.03
CA GLY A 159 5.67 -4.76 -8.21
C GLY A 159 6.29 -4.31 -9.53
N CYS A 160 5.53 -4.35 -10.64
CA CYS A 160 5.98 -3.80 -11.92
C CYS A 160 6.19 -2.29 -11.82
N ASN A 161 5.20 -1.55 -11.25
CA ASN A 161 5.33 -0.11 -11.12
C ASN A 161 6.60 0.26 -10.34
N ASP A 162 6.79 -0.29 -9.15
CA ASP A 162 7.90 0.07 -8.28
C ASP A 162 9.25 -0.32 -8.88
N THR A 163 9.33 -1.51 -9.47
CA THR A 163 10.56 -2.00 -10.09
C THR A 163 10.95 -1.17 -11.30
N PHE A 164 10.04 -0.98 -12.24
CA PHE A 164 10.38 -0.30 -13.49
C PHE A 164 10.43 1.21 -13.32
N ALA A 165 9.63 1.81 -12.44
CA ALA A 165 9.80 3.22 -12.09
C ALA A 165 11.18 3.48 -11.46
N TYR A 166 11.66 2.58 -10.61
CA TYR A 166 13.01 2.66 -10.04
C TYR A 166 14.10 2.48 -11.11
N VAL A 167 14.02 1.44 -11.93
CA VAL A 167 15.02 1.14 -12.96
C VAL A 167 15.16 2.29 -13.95
N PHE A 168 14.04 2.73 -14.53
CA PHE A 168 14.05 3.83 -15.51
C PHE A 168 14.37 5.17 -14.86
N GLY A 169 13.96 5.39 -13.62
CA GLY A 169 14.32 6.58 -12.85
C GLY A 169 15.82 6.68 -12.58
N VAL A 170 16.49 5.55 -12.26
CA VAL A 170 17.95 5.52 -12.03
C VAL A 170 18.75 5.62 -13.33
N LEU A 171 18.30 4.95 -14.40
CA LEU A 171 19.05 4.88 -15.67
C LEU A 171 18.85 6.12 -16.55
N LEU A 172 17.62 6.64 -16.61
CA LEU A 172 17.24 7.68 -17.57
C LEU A 172 16.74 8.97 -16.89
N GLY A 173 16.49 8.97 -15.57
CA GLY A 173 15.86 10.07 -14.85
C GLY A 173 16.62 11.38 -14.93
N LYS A 174 15.97 12.41 -15.45
CA LYS A 174 16.50 13.78 -15.58
C LYS A 174 15.53 14.84 -15.01
N HIS A 175 14.22 14.58 -15.12
CA HIS A 175 13.19 15.53 -14.77
C HIS A 175 12.45 15.09 -13.50
N PRO A 176 12.59 15.80 -12.36
CA PRO A 176 11.90 15.44 -11.13
C PRO A 176 10.38 15.50 -11.28
N LEU A 177 9.67 14.44 -10.84
CA LEU A 177 8.21 14.37 -10.86
C LEU A 177 7.57 15.24 -9.77
N ALA A 178 8.08 15.15 -8.55
CA ALA A 178 7.57 15.85 -7.38
C ALA A 178 8.71 16.42 -6.51
N PRO A 179 9.39 17.49 -6.92
CA PRO A 179 10.64 17.98 -6.30
C PRO A 179 10.53 18.27 -4.80
N LYS A 180 9.37 18.79 -4.36
CA LYS A 180 9.15 19.18 -2.95
C LYS A 180 8.78 17.98 -2.04
N ILE A 181 8.20 16.93 -2.59
CA ILE A 181 7.67 15.79 -1.84
C ILE A 181 8.67 14.63 -1.90
N SER A 182 9.02 14.21 -3.12
CA SER A 182 9.92 13.10 -3.41
C SER A 182 10.91 13.48 -4.53
N PRO A 183 12.06 14.11 -4.21
CA PRO A 183 12.98 14.64 -5.22
C PRO A 183 13.67 13.58 -6.07
N LYS A 184 13.63 12.31 -5.65
CA LYS A 184 14.21 11.18 -6.39
C LYS A 184 13.28 10.59 -7.45
N LYS A 185 11.98 10.89 -7.40
CA LYS A 185 11.03 10.45 -8.43
C LYS A 185 11.16 11.29 -9.67
N THR A 186 11.17 10.64 -10.83
CA THR A 186 11.35 11.29 -12.14
C THR A 186 10.23 10.94 -13.10
N TRP A 187 9.98 11.80 -14.08
CA TRP A 187 9.02 11.55 -15.13
C TRP A 187 9.40 10.35 -16.00
N GLU A 188 10.69 10.16 -16.25
CA GLU A 188 11.19 9.00 -17.00
C GLU A 188 10.94 7.70 -16.24
N GLY A 189 11.12 7.72 -14.93
CA GLY A 189 10.75 6.59 -14.07
C GLY A 189 9.24 6.32 -14.11
N PHE A 190 8.41 7.36 -14.00
CA PHE A 190 6.95 7.23 -14.09
C PHE A 190 6.51 6.60 -15.43
N VAL A 191 7.04 7.07 -16.55
CA VAL A 191 6.74 6.52 -17.88
C VAL A 191 7.22 5.06 -18.01
N GLY A 192 8.41 4.74 -17.51
CA GLY A 192 8.90 3.36 -17.45
C GLY A 192 7.99 2.45 -16.63
N GLY A 193 7.60 2.89 -15.42
CA GLY A 193 6.62 2.20 -14.59
C GLY A 193 5.30 1.99 -15.33
N LEU A 194 4.79 3.05 -15.99
CA LEU A 194 3.53 3.02 -16.74
C LEU A 194 3.53 1.96 -17.84
N VAL A 195 4.55 1.95 -18.70
CA VAL A 195 4.64 1.03 -19.85
C VAL A 195 4.71 -0.43 -19.35
N PHE A 196 5.62 -0.72 -18.43
CA PHE A 196 5.82 -2.10 -17.99
C PHE A 196 4.69 -2.60 -17.08
N THR A 197 4.05 -1.73 -16.32
CA THR A 197 2.86 -2.11 -15.55
C THR A 197 1.67 -2.35 -16.46
N ALA A 198 1.47 -1.55 -17.50
CA ALA A 198 0.42 -1.80 -18.49
C ALA A 198 0.61 -3.17 -19.17
N ILE A 199 1.85 -3.53 -19.52
CA ILE A 199 2.17 -4.86 -20.08
C ILE A 199 1.94 -5.95 -19.03
N GLY A 200 2.47 -5.82 -17.81
CA GLY A 200 2.31 -6.80 -16.74
C GLY A 200 0.84 -7.01 -16.36
N SER A 201 0.06 -5.93 -16.29
CA SER A 201 -1.37 -5.98 -16.03
C SER A 201 -2.16 -6.60 -17.20
N ALA A 202 -1.79 -6.30 -18.46
CA ALA A 202 -2.38 -6.92 -19.63
C ALA A 202 -2.20 -8.45 -19.61
N LEU A 203 -1.00 -8.91 -19.28
CA LEU A 203 -0.69 -10.34 -19.14
C LEU A 203 -1.44 -10.97 -17.96
N ALA A 204 -1.48 -10.30 -16.80
CA ALA A 204 -2.20 -10.79 -15.64
C ALA A 204 -3.71 -10.91 -15.91
N PHE A 205 -4.33 -9.92 -16.55
CA PHE A 205 -5.74 -9.98 -16.92
C PHE A 205 -6.02 -11.11 -17.92
N HIS A 206 -5.13 -11.35 -18.86
CA HIS A 206 -5.29 -12.42 -19.84
C HIS A 206 -5.13 -13.82 -19.19
N TYR A 207 -4.04 -14.04 -18.44
CA TYR A 207 -3.70 -15.39 -17.97
C TYR A 207 -4.29 -15.74 -16.59
N LEU A 208 -4.59 -14.76 -15.74
CA LEU A 208 -5.09 -14.99 -14.40
C LEU A 208 -6.59 -14.71 -14.26
N LEU A 209 -7.14 -13.82 -15.10
CA LEU A 209 -8.52 -13.34 -14.98
C LEU A 209 -9.38 -13.70 -16.21
N ASP A 210 -8.80 -14.31 -17.24
CA ASP A 210 -9.48 -14.68 -18.51
C ASP A 210 -10.19 -13.51 -19.18
N HIS A 211 -9.56 -12.33 -19.12
CA HIS A 211 -10.07 -11.11 -19.76
C HIS A 211 -9.18 -10.63 -20.89
N HIS A 212 -9.75 -9.79 -21.76
CA HIS A 212 -9.01 -9.24 -22.90
C HIS A 212 -7.82 -8.37 -22.44
N PRO A 213 -6.59 -8.55 -22.99
CA PRO A 213 -5.37 -7.86 -22.55
C PRO A 213 -5.48 -6.32 -22.53
N ALA A 214 -6.24 -5.75 -23.48
CA ALA A 214 -6.45 -4.30 -23.54
C ALA A 214 -7.13 -3.74 -22.27
N ILE A 215 -8.03 -4.52 -21.67
CA ILE A 215 -8.69 -4.15 -20.42
C ILE A 215 -7.66 -4.14 -19.29
N GLY A 216 -6.80 -5.16 -19.24
CA GLY A 216 -5.69 -5.24 -18.32
C GLY A 216 -4.73 -4.06 -18.46
N ALA A 217 -4.41 -3.65 -19.69
CA ALA A 217 -3.57 -2.47 -19.93
C ALA A 217 -4.20 -1.18 -19.38
N LEU A 218 -5.51 -0.99 -19.55
CA LEU A 218 -6.24 0.16 -18.99
C LEU A 218 -6.29 0.12 -17.47
N ALA A 219 -6.54 -1.06 -16.88
CA ALA A 219 -6.47 -1.25 -15.43
C ALA A 219 -5.06 -0.98 -14.89
N GLY A 220 -4.02 -1.41 -15.61
CA GLY A 220 -2.62 -1.11 -15.32
C GLY A 220 -2.33 0.38 -15.33
N PHE A 221 -2.84 1.12 -16.32
CA PHE A 221 -2.73 2.58 -16.39
C PHE A 221 -3.33 3.24 -15.12
N ALA A 222 -4.58 2.89 -14.79
CA ALA A 222 -5.24 3.41 -13.59
C ALA A 222 -4.49 3.02 -12.31
N GLY A 223 -3.96 1.79 -12.25
CA GLY A 223 -3.19 1.29 -11.12
C GLY A 223 -1.87 2.03 -10.92
N VAL A 224 -1.14 2.40 -11.99
CA VAL A 224 0.10 3.20 -11.88
C VAL A 224 -0.18 4.58 -11.32
N LEU A 225 -1.27 5.23 -11.77
CA LEU A 225 -1.68 6.52 -11.21
C LEU A 225 -1.96 6.37 -9.71
N ALA A 226 -2.71 5.33 -9.32
CA ALA A 226 -3.03 5.05 -7.93
C ALA A 226 -1.78 4.75 -7.08
N ALA A 227 -0.88 3.87 -7.56
CA ALA A 227 0.37 3.53 -6.88
C ALA A 227 1.27 4.76 -6.70
N THR A 228 1.40 5.59 -7.74
CA THR A 228 2.18 6.83 -7.68
C THR A 228 1.58 7.82 -6.68
N VAL A 229 0.25 7.95 -6.64
CA VAL A 229 -0.43 8.79 -5.63
C VAL A 229 -0.20 8.25 -4.23
N GLY A 230 -0.29 6.93 -4.01
CA GLY A 230 -0.06 6.29 -2.72
C GLY A 230 1.31 6.63 -2.13
N ASP A 231 2.36 6.39 -2.91
CA ASP A 231 3.74 6.68 -2.52
C ASP A 231 3.97 8.21 -2.34
N LEU A 232 3.34 9.07 -3.15
CA LEU A 232 3.43 10.53 -2.96
C LEU A 232 2.68 10.99 -1.69
N VAL A 233 1.53 10.41 -1.38
CA VAL A 233 0.78 10.70 -0.14
C VAL A 233 1.62 10.32 1.08
N GLU A 234 2.18 9.11 1.08
CA GLU A 234 3.04 8.64 2.18
C GLU A 234 4.31 9.52 2.30
N SER A 235 4.92 9.87 1.17
CA SER A 235 6.06 10.81 1.13
C SER A 235 5.68 12.18 1.68
N ALA A 236 4.48 12.70 1.38
CA ALA A 236 4.00 13.99 1.89
C ALA A 236 3.79 13.94 3.42
N ILE A 237 3.20 12.85 3.93
CA ILE A 237 3.06 12.62 5.37
C ILE A 237 4.43 12.66 6.07
N LYS A 238 5.42 11.96 5.52
CA LYS A 238 6.79 11.97 6.07
C LYS A 238 7.40 13.37 6.09
N ARG A 239 7.19 14.18 5.04
CA ARG A 239 7.69 15.58 5.01
C ARG A 239 7.01 16.46 6.03
N ASP A 240 5.69 16.37 6.13
CA ASP A 240 4.91 17.14 7.10
C ASP A 240 5.31 16.81 8.55
N LEU A 241 5.47 15.52 8.83
CA LEU A 241 5.92 15.03 10.13
C LEU A 241 7.44 15.19 10.37
N SER A 242 8.21 15.69 9.36
CA SER A 242 9.68 15.88 9.40
C SER A 242 10.43 14.57 9.75
N ILE A 243 9.94 13.45 9.23
CA ILE A 243 10.58 12.14 9.32
C ILE A 243 11.01 11.66 7.93
N LYS A 244 11.87 10.66 7.88
CA LYS A 244 12.32 10.05 6.62
C LYS A 244 11.62 8.73 6.35
N ASP A 245 11.51 7.88 7.35
CA ASP A 245 10.89 6.56 7.28
C ASP A 245 9.80 6.49 8.36
N MET A 246 8.69 5.78 8.10
CA MET A 246 7.57 5.70 9.04
C MET A 246 7.88 4.83 10.27
N GLY A 247 8.82 3.89 10.11
CA GLY A 247 9.25 2.98 11.17
C GLY A 247 10.60 2.34 10.87
N THR A 248 11.05 1.47 11.78
CA THR A 248 12.34 0.75 11.69
C THR A 248 12.16 -0.77 11.79
N LEU A 249 10.93 -1.26 11.63
CA LEU A 249 10.60 -2.68 11.88
C LEU A 249 11.33 -3.62 10.91
N LEU A 250 11.49 -3.21 9.66
CA LEU A 250 12.15 -4.00 8.63
C LEU A 250 13.58 -3.47 8.41
N PRO A 251 14.63 -4.18 8.89
CA PRO A 251 16.00 -3.73 8.73
C PRO A 251 16.35 -3.43 7.27
N GLY A 252 16.74 -2.19 6.99
CA GLY A 252 17.08 -1.73 5.64
C GLY A 252 15.89 -1.43 4.72
N HIS A 253 14.64 -1.58 5.20
CA HIS A 253 13.42 -1.40 4.39
C HIS A 253 12.46 -0.30 4.90
N GLY A 254 12.76 0.36 6.03
CA GLY A 254 11.85 1.33 6.63
C GLY A 254 10.73 0.67 7.44
N GLY A 255 9.60 1.34 7.51
CA GLY A 255 8.41 0.85 8.20
C GLY A 255 7.52 -0.06 7.36
N MET A 256 6.51 -0.60 7.99
CA MET A 256 5.47 -1.40 7.34
C MET A 256 4.59 -0.50 6.45
N LEU A 257 4.29 0.72 6.87
CA LEU A 257 3.53 1.67 6.06
C LEU A 257 4.27 2.03 4.76
N ASP A 258 5.62 2.19 4.84
CA ASP A 258 6.49 2.38 3.66
C ASP A 258 6.45 1.21 2.65
N ARG A 259 5.83 0.08 3.00
CA ARG A 259 5.67 -1.11 2.13
C ARG A 259 4.25 -1.29 1.61
N LEU A 260 3.29 -0.71 2.29
CA LEU A 260 1.89 -0.82 1.94
C LEU A 260 1.37 0.38 1.14
N ASP A 261 2.08 1.49 1.13
CA ASP A 261 1.67 2.79 0.59
C ASP A 261 1.06 2.72 -0.83
N SER A 262 1.80 2.13 -1.76
CA SER A 262 1.34 1.92 -3.15
C SER A 262 0.19 0.92 -3.21
N ALA A 263 0.28 -0.20 -2.48
CA ALA A 263 -0.73 -1.26 -2.49
C ALA A 263 -2.06 -0.77 -1.90
N LEU A 264 -2.02 0.03 -0.83
CA LEU A 264 -3.21 0.59 -0.20
C LEU A 264 -4.06 1.37 -1.20
N ILE A 265 -3.48 2.33 -1.92
CA ILE A 265 -4.24 3.17 -2.86
C ILE A 265 -4.57 2.43 -4.17
N THR A 266 -3.76 1.44 -4.56
CA THR A 266 -4.02 0.64 -5.76
C THR A 266 -5.16 -0.36 -5.57
N ALA A 267 -5.33 -0.92 -4.37
CA ALA A 267 -6.34 -1.94 -4.10
C ALA A 267 -7.78 -1.48 -4.38
N PRO A 268 -8.27 -0.30 -3.92
CA PRO A 268 -9.61 0.18 -4.28
C PRO A 268 -9.78 0.41 -5.79
N VAL A 269 -8.75 0.91 -6.48
CA VAL A 269 -8.81 1.12 -7.94
C VAL A 269 -8.92 -0.22 -8.66
N MET A 270 -8.10 -1.21 -8.29
CA MET A 270 -8.16 -2.56 -8.83
C MET A 270 -9.53 -3.20 -8.55
N TRP A 271 -10.04 -3.08 -7.32
CA TRP A 271 -11.37 -3.58 -6.98
C TRP A 271 -12.46 -2.95 -7.83
N CYS A 272 -12.44 -1.62 -8.02
CA CYS A 272 -13.38 -0.92 -8.90
C CYS A 272 -13.29 -1.40 -10.35
N CYS A 273 -12.08 -1.60 -10.89
CA CYS A 273 -11.91 -2.13 -12.24
C CYS A 273 -12.56 -3.53 -12.39
N ILE A 274 -12.32 -4.43 -11.43
CA ILE A 274 -12.89 -5.79 -11.44
C ILE A 274 -14.42 -5.75 -11.32
N GLU A 275 -14.97 -4.94 -10.41
CA GLU A 275 -16.43 -4.85 -10.24
C GLU A 275 -17.13 -4.21 -11.45
N LEU A 276 -16.49 -3.26 -12.12
CA LEU A 276 -17.00 -2.71 -13.39
C LEU A 276 -17.03 -3.81 -14.47
N LEU A 277 -15.96 -4.60 -14.59
CA LEU A 277 -15.93 -5.69 -15.58
C LEU A 277 -17.03 -6.70 -15.34
N LYS A 278 -17.26 -7.13 -14.09
CA LYS A 278 -18.35 -8.05 -13.75
C LYS A 278 -19.76 -7.55 -14.12
N ARG A 279 -19.94 -6.24 -14.22
CA ARG A 279 -21.23 -5.64 -14.60
C ARG A 279 -21.45 -5.61 -16.12
N PHE A 280 -20.38 -5.66 -16.90
CA PHE A 280 -20.42 -5.56 -18.35
C PHE A 280 -20.07 -6.88 -19.05
N ALA A 281 -19.69 -7.93 -18.30
CA ALA A 281 -19.52 -9.30 -18.77
C ALA A 281 -20.83 -10.08 -18.63
#